data_84bc5ed1cdfa1705cac5dce4fc74769d
#
_entry.id   84bc5ed1cdfa1705cac5dce4fc74769d
#
_cell.length_a   1.000
_cell.length_b   1.000
_cell.length_c   1.000
_cell.angle_alpha   90.00
_cell.angle_beta   90.00
_cell.angle_gamma   90.00
#
_symmetry.space_group_name_H-M   'P 1'
#
loop_
_entity.id
_entity.type
_entity.pdbx_description
1 polymer ?
#
loop_
_entity_poly.entity_id
_entity_poly.type
_entity_poly.pdbx_seq_one_letter_code
_entity_poly.pdbx_strand_id
1 'polypeptide(L)'
;MHDIPGRIADVLLEVEANLRTSGKWEQEPPDSRDLGSAQPFCIDTLSLEQWLQWIFLPRMKRILEQRKPLPAKSGIYVYAHEYLRNSDFSTGSLLKLIKRFDDLIAIQSAVRRH
;
A
#
# COMPACT_ATOMS: atom_id res chain seq x y z
N MET A 1 17.94 16.63 2.74
CA MET A 1 18.30 15.34 3.31
C MET A 1 17.18 14.33 3.02
N HIS A 2 17.57 13.18 2.57
CA HIS A 2 16.60 12.22 2.06
C HIS A 2 16.25 11.18 3.09
N ASP A 3 15.19 11.47 3.79
CA ASP A 3 14.63 10.59 4.80
C ASP A 3 13.66 9.64 4.08
N ILE A 4 14.12 8.45 3.72
CA ILE A 4 13.28 7.48 3.02
C ILE A 4 12.06 7.10 3.86
N PRO A 5 12.19 6.80 5.17
CA PRO A 5 10.98 6.56 5.97
C PRO A 5 10.00 7.73 5.95
N GLY A 6 10.48 8.97 5.97
CA GLY A 6 9.61 10.14 5.87
C GLY A 6 8.90 10.23 4.53
N ARG A 7 9.61 9.89 3.45
CA ARG A 7 9.00 9.87 2.12
C ARG A 7 7.95 8.78 2.01
N ILE A 8 8.21 7.63 2.61
CA ILE A 8 7.23 6.55 2.65
C ILE A 8 6.00 7.01 3.43
N ALA A 9 6.20 7.65 4.58
CA ALA A 9 5.08 8.18 5.36
C ALA A 9 4.22 9.12 4.54
N ASP A 10 4.85 10.01 3.75
CA ASP A 10 4.12 10.92 2.88
C ASP A 10 3.28 10.18 1.84
N VAL A 11 3.84 9.14 1.23
CA VAL A 11 3.10 8.34 0.25
C VAL A 11 1.91 7.65 0.92
N LEU A 12 2.09 7.13 2.13
CA LEU A 12 0.98 6.49 2.84
C LEU A 12 -0.16 7.47 3.10
N LEU A 13 0.16 8.71 3.48
CA LEU A 13 -0.86 9.74 3.67
C LEU A 13 -1.59 10.05 2.38
N GLU A 14 -0.87 10.10 1.27
CA GLU A 14 -1.49 10.37 -0.03
C GLU A 14 -2.35 9.20 -0.49
N VAL A 15 -1.94 7.96 -0.20
CA VAL A 15 -2.77 6.79 -0.52
C VAL A 15 -4.09 6.87 0.25
N GLU A 16 -4.03 7.17 1.54
CA GLU A 16 -5.23 7.32 2.34
C GLU A 16 -6.12 8.42 1.79
N ALA A 17 -5.55 9.58 1.48
CA ALA A 17 -6.31 10.70 0.94
C ALA A 17 -6.98 10.32 -0.39
N ASN A 18 -6.27 9.58 -1.22
CA ASN A 18 -6.81 9.13 -2.50
C ASN A 18 -8.02 8.21 -2.30
N LEU A 19 -7.89 7.26 -1.38
CA LEU A 19 -9.00 6.34 -1.09
C LEU A 19 -10.21 7.07 -0.53
N ARG A 20 -9.97 8.08 0.33
CA ARG A 20 -11.07 8.85 0.89
C ARG A 20 -11.79 9.69 -0.16
N THR A 21 -11.02 10.39 -1.01
CA THR A 21 -11.63 11.26 -2.02
C THR A 21 -12.33 10.48 -3.12
N SER A 22 -11.89 9.26 -3.40
CA SER A 22 -12.53 8.43 -4.43
C SER A 22 -13.72 7.65 -3.90
N GLY A 23 -14.06 7.81 -2.62
CA GLY A 23 -15.19 7.13 -2.02
C GLY A 23 -14.96 5.67 -1.71
N LYS A 24 -13.71 5.24 -1.66
CA LYS A 24 -13.36 3.84 -1.41
C LYS A 24 -13.00 3.56 0.04
N TRP A 25 -12.93 4.60 0.86
CA TRP A 25 -12.61 4.43 2.28
C TRP A 25 -13.82 3.92 3.03
N GLU A 26 -13.67 2.79 3.74
CA GLU A 26 -14.75 2.16 4.48
C GLU A 26 -14.77 2.60 5.93
N GLN A 27 -15.98 2.69 6.50
CA GLN A 27 -16.14 3.07 7.90
C GLN A 27 -16.02 1.87 8.82
N GLU A 28 -16.34 0.67 8.34
CA GLU A 28 -16.32 -0.55 9.14
C GLU A 28 -15.43 -1.59 8.49
N PRO A 29 -14.68 -2.36 9.30
CA PRO A 29 -13.79 -3.37 8.75
C PRO A 29 -14.54 -4.54 8.12
N PRO A 30 -13.92 -5.21 7.15
CA PRO A 30 -14.42 -6.49 6.64
C PRO A 30 -14.45 -7.55 7.74
N ASP A 31 -15.11 -8.66 7.45
CA ASP A 31 -15.13 -9.82 8.33
C ASP A 31 -13.70 -10.26 8.66
N SER A 32 -13.48 -10.68 9.90
CA SER A 32 -12.15 -11.12 10.33
C SER A 32 -11.63 -12.30 9.51
N ARG A 33 -12.54 -13.15 9.00
CA ARG A 33 -12.12 -14.26 8.13
C ARG A 33 -11.54 -13.74 6.82
N ASP A 34 -12.15 -12.70 6.26
CA ASP A 34 -11.67 -12.10 5.01
C ASP A 34 -10.30 -11.44 5.21
N LEU A 35 -10.10 -10.82 6.37
CA LEU A 35 -8.82 -10.19 6.70
C LEU A 35 -7.73 -11.22 6.97
N GLY A 36 -8.09 -12.45 7.32
CA GLY A 36 -7.15 -13.51 7.62
C GLY A 36 -6.76 -14.40 6.46
N SER A 37 -7.04 -13.97 5.23
CA SER A 37 -6.72 -14.77 4.05
C SER A 37 -5.23 -15.11 3.97
N ALA A 38 -4.91 -16.32 3.53
CA ALA A 38 -3.54 -16.76 3.31
C ALA A 38 -3.03 -16.39 1.91
N GLN A 39 -3.88 -15.89 1.04
CA GLN A 39 -3.48 -15.51 -0.31
C GLN A 39 -2.78 -14.15 -0.32
N PRO A 40 -1.83 -13.94 -1.24
CA PRO A 40 -1.20 -12.62 -1.34
C PRO A 40 -2.24 -11.53 -1.55
N PHE A 41 -2.08 -10.41 -0.83
CA PHE A 41 -2.97 -9.26 -0.91
C PHE A 41 -4.44 -9.61 -0.59
N CYS A 42 -4.69 -10.75 0.06
CA CYS A 42 -6.05 -11.25 0.32
C CYS A 42 -6.89 -11.23 -0.96
N ILE A 43 -6.27 -11.61 -2.08
CA ILE A 43 -6.86 -11.47 -3.41
C ILE A 43 -8.19 -12.22 -3.55
N ASP A 44 -8.39 -13.28 -2.76
CA ASP A 44 -9.60 -14.10 -2.80
C ASP A 44 -10.74 -13.53 -1.96
N THR A 45 -10.46 -12.60 -1.03
CA THR A 45 -11.48 -12.15 -0.07
C THR A 45 -11.64 -10.64 -0.01
N LEU A 46 -10.64 -9.86 -0.43
CA LEU A 46 -10.68 -8.40 -0.34
C LEU A 46 -10.45 -7.77 -1.70
N SER A 47 -11.05 -6.59 -1.91
CA SER A 47 -10.65 -5.74 -3.02
C SER A 47 -9.26 -5.15 -2.73
N LEU A 48 -8.62 -4.63 -3.77
CA LEU A 48 -7.34 -3.94 -3.59
C LEU A 48 -7.48 -2.79 -2.60
N GLU A 49 -8.54 -1.99 -2.75
CA GLU A 49 -8.76 -0.84 -1.89
C GLU A 49 -8.95 -1.25 -0.44
N GLN A 50 -9.68 -2.35 -0.20
CA GLN A 50 -9.83 -2.88 1.16
C GLN A 50 -8.50 -3.37 1.73
N TRP A 51 -7.71 -4.05 0.93
CA TRP A 51 -6.39 -4.51 1.38
C TRP A 51 -5.50 -3.32 1.73
N LEU A 52 -5.51 -2.28 0.91
CA LEU A 52 -4.71 -1.10 1.19
C LEU A 52 -5.13 -0.44 2.50
N GLN A 53 -6.44 -0.28 2.72
CA GLN A 53 -6.95 0.42 3.90
C GLN A 53 -6.77 -0.39 5.19
N TRP A 54 -7.09 -1.68 5.15
CA TRP A 54 -7.22 -2.45 6.39
C TRP A 54 -5.98 -3.26 6.74
N ILE A 55 -5.11 -3.51 5.79
CA ILE A 55 -3.91 -4.32 6.03
C ILE A 55 -2.64 -3.51 5.76
N PHE A 56 -2.50 -2.98 4.56
CA PHE A 56 -1.27 -2.33 4.13
C PHE A 56 -0.96 -1.07 4.95
N LEU A 57 -1.88 -0.11 4.98
CA LEU A 57 -1.65 1.14 5.69
C LEU A 57 -1.40 0.94 7.18
N PRO A 58 -2.22 0.15 7.91
CA PRO A 58 -1.92 -0.07 9.33
C PRO A 58 -0.59 -0.76 9.57
N ARG A 59 -0.23 -1.73 8.74
CA ARG A 59 1.04 -2.46 8.88
C ARG A 59 2.22 -1.52 8.67
N MET A 60 2.18 -0.71 7.62
CA MET A 60 3.27 0.20 7.33
C MET A 60 3.39 1.30 8.37
N LYS A 61 2.26 1.83 8.85
CA LYS A 61 2.29 2.82 9.91
C LYS A 61 2.95 2.28 11.16
N ARG A 62 2.63 1.04 11.53
CA ARG A 62 3.23 0.40 12.71
C ARG A 62 4.74 0.23 12.53
N ILE A 63 5.17 -0.21 11.34
CA ILE A 63 6.60 -0.38 11.06
C ILE A 63 7.32 0.96 11.24
N LEU A 64 6.76 2.04 10.70
CA LEU A 64 7.39 3.36 10.79
C LEU A 64 7.39 3.88 12.22
N GLU A 65 6.30 3.73 12.96
CA GLU A 65 6.18 4.21 14.33
C GLU A 65 7.13 3.48 15.26
N GLN A 66 7.31 2.18 15.06
CA GLN A 66 8.15 1.35 15.91
C GLN A 66 9.58 1.26 15.38
N ARG A 67 9.88 1.96 14.29
CA ARG A 67 11.21 1.97 13.66
C ARG A 67 11.72 0.57 13.35
N LYS A 68 10.80 -0.32 12.97
CA LYS A 68 11.17 -1.67 12.55
C LYS A 68 11.75 -1.64 11.14
N PRO A 69 12.53 -2.68 10.78
CA PRO A 69 13.06 -2.76 9.41
C PRO A 69 11.96 -2.73 8.38
N LEU A 70 12.17 -1.96 7.32
CA LEU A 70 11.24 -1.90 6.20
C LEU A 70 11.32 -3.18 5.39
N PRO A 71 10.26 -3.53 4.65
CA PRO A 71 10.31 -4.70 3.78
C PRO A 71 11.48 -4.61 2.81
N ALA A 72 12.09 -5.75 2.50
CA ALA A 72 13.18 -5.79 1.54
C ALA A 72 12.69 -5.66 0.10
N LYS A 73 11.45 -6.06 -0.15
CA LYS A 73 10.85 -6.03 -1.49
C LYS A 73 9.40 -5.59 -1.40
N SER A 74 8.92 -4.98 -2.47
CA SER A 74 7.52 -4.64 -2.60
C SER A 74 7.15 -4.82 -4.08
N GLY A 75 6.07 -5.55 -4.33
CA GLY A 75 5.57 -5.79 -5.67
C GLY A 75 4.10 -5.46 -5.80
N ILE A 76 3.64 -4.48 -5.04
CA ILE A 76 2.22 -4.12 -5.03
C ILE A 76 1.78 -3.56 -6.38
N TYR A 77 2.66 -2.81 -7.05
CA TYR A 77 2.30 -2.12 -8.29
C TYR A 77 1.87 -3.12 -9.38
N VAL A 78 2.59 -4.22 -9.51
CA VAL A 78 2.25 -5.22 -10.54
C VAL A 78 0.85 -5.76 -10.32
N TYR A 79 0.53 -6.11 -9.09
CA TYR A 79 -0.80 -6.59 -8.75
C TYR A 79 -1.86 -5.50 -8.95
N ALA A 80 -1.57 -4.29 -8.48
CA ALA A 80 -2.53 -3.18 -8.58
C ALA A 80 -2.80 -2.81 -10.03
N HIS A 81 -1.76 -2.79 -10.85
CA HIS A 81 -1.91 -2.47 -12.26
C HIS A 81 -2.85 -3.47 -12.95
N GLU A 82 -2.65 -4.74 -12.68
CA GLU A 82 -3.48 -5.77 -13.24
C GLU A 82 -4.92 -5.69 -12.73
N TYR A 83 -5.06 -5.49 -11.41
CA TYR A 83 -6.38 -5.37 -10.79
C TYR A 83 -7.18 -4.19 -11.34
N LEU A 84 -6.51 -3.04 -11.55
CA LEU A 84 -7.17 -1.81 -11.96
C LEU A 84 -7.23 -1.62 -13.47
N ARG A 85 -6.74 -2.59 -14.23
CA ARG A 85 -6.60 -2.44 -15.68
C ARG A 85 -7.92 -2.10 -16.39
N ASN A 86 -9.02 -2.66 -15.93
CA ASN A 86 -10.34 -2.44 -16.51
C ASN A 86 -11.18 -1.47 -15.68
N SER A 87 -10.55 -0.73 -14.77
CA SER A 87 -11.27 0.21 -13.91
C SER A 87 -11.35 1.59 -14.55
N ASP A 88 -12.10 2.47 -13.89
CA ASP A 88 -12.27 3.83 -14.35
C ASP A 88 -10.96 4.60 -14.34
N PHE A 89 -10.91 5.67 -15.12
CA PHE A 89 -9.75 6.54 -15.24
C PHE A 89 -9.27 7.11 -13.90
N SER A 90 -10.12 7.16 -12.91
CA SER A 90 -9.80 7.76 -11.61
C SER A 90 -8.72 6.98 -10.84
N THR A 91 -8.34 5.79 -11.30
CA THR A 91 -7.37 4.95 -10.59
C THR A 91 -5.90 5.29 -10.92
N GLY A 92 -5.67 6.15 -11.92
CA GLY A 92 -4.31 6.45 -12.34
C GLY A 92 -3.45 7.06 -11.25
N SER A 93 -4.01 7.95 -10.44
CA SER A 93 -3.26 8.57 -9.35
C SER A 93 -2.91 7.56 -8.26
N LEU A 94 -3.81 6.64 -7.97
CA LEU A 94 -3.53 5.58 -7.01
C LEU A 94 -2.39 4.70 -7.48
N LEU A 95 -2.39 4.33 -8.75
CA LEU A 95 -1.31 3.52 -9.32
C LEU A 95 0.04 4.22 -9.23
N LYS A 96 0.07 5.53 -9.48
CA LYS A 96 1.31 6.29 -9.35
C LYS A 96 1.85 6.29 -7.93
N LEU A 97 0.96 6.41 -6.95
CA LEU A 97 1.36 6.38 -5.55
C LEU A 97 1.90 5.02 -5.16
N ILE A 98 1.25 3.96 -5.61
CA ILE A 98 1.69 2.59 -5.32
C ILE A 98 3.07 2.35 -5.94
N LYS A 99 3.27 2.80 -7.18
CA LYS A 99 4.57 2.66 -7.82
C LYS A 99 5.65 3.41 -7.06
N ARG A 100 5.34 4.62 -6.59
CA ARG A 100 6.30 5.40 -5.80
C ARG A 100 6.67 4.64 -4.52
N PHE A 101 5.69 4.01 -3.87
CA PHE A 101 5.98 3.21 -2.68
C PHE A 101 6.95 2.07 -3.02
N ASP A 102 6.66 1.31 -4.07
CA ASP A 102 7.52 0.20 -4.49
C ASP A 102 8.93 0.68 -4.80
N ASP A 103 9.05 1.82 -5.49
CA ASP A 103 10.35 2.40 -5.84
C ASP A 103 11.13 2.81 -4.59
N LEU A 104 10.46 3.40 -3.60
CA LEU A 104 11.12 3.80 -2.35
C LEU A 104 11.62 2.58 -1.57
N ILE A 105 10.85 1.51 -1.56
CA ILE A 105 11.27 0.26 -0.93
C ILE A 105 12.51 -0.30 -1.64
N ALA A 106 12.52 -0.27 -2.97
CA ALA A 106 13.66 -0.76 -3.73
C ALA A 106 14.92 0.07 -3.45
N ILE A 107 14.78 1.39 -3.39
CA ILE A 107 15.90 2.29 -3.09
C ILE A 107 16.44 2.01 -1.70
N GLN A 108 15.56 1.89 -0.71
CA GLN A 108 15.94 1.64 0.66
C GLN A 108 16.67 0.30 0.79
N SER A 109 16.17 -0.72 0.12
CA SER A 109 16.78 -2.05 0.16
C SER A 109 18.18 -2.05 -0.45
N ALA A 110 18.35 -1.32 -1.57
CA ALA A 110 19.66 -1.20 -2.23
C ALA A 110 20.66 -0.50 -1.32
N VAL A 111 20.23 0.57 -0.64
CA VAL A 111 21.11 1.30 0.28
C VAL A 111 21.55 0.41 1.45
N ARG A 112 20.65 -0.41 1.96
CA ARG A 112 20.96 -1.28 3.10
C ARG A 112 21.97 -2.37 2.79
N ARG A 113 22.14 -2.71 1.51
CA ARG A 113 23.10 -3.73 1.12
C ARG A 113 24.55 -3.26 1.16
N HIS A 114 24.74 -1.98 1.32
CA HIS A 114 26.08 -1.41 1.46
C HIS A 114 26.37 -1.16 2.94
#